data_828338c581a22b6d6b91a38fa9cffa92
#
_entry.id   828338c581a22b6d6b91a38fa9cffa92
#
_cell.length_a   1.000
_cell.length_b   1.000
_cell.length_c   1.000
_cell.angle_alpha   90.00
_cell.angle_beta   90.00
_cell.angle_gamma   90.00
#
_symmetry.space_group_name_H-M   'P 1'
#
loop_
_entity.id
_entity.type
_entity.pdbx_description
1 polymer ?
#
loop_
_entity_poly.entity_id
_entity_poly.type
_entity_poly.pdbx_seq_one_letter_code
_entity_poly.pdbx_strand_id
1 'polypeptide(L)'
;ARLHLLFKHCSLRRGDKISVIGKNNAHWCIAYMATITYGAIIVPILQDFTPNDIHHIVNHSESVFLFTSDSIWENLEEEKLTGLRGVFSLTDFRCLYQRDGETIQKFLKNTDKEMHALYPKGFTREDVQYTTLSNDKVMLLNYTSGTTGFSKGVMLTGNNLAGNVTFG
;
A
#
# COMPACT_ATOMS: atom_id res chain seq x y z
N ALA A 1 -7.96 -2.51 10.42
CA ALA A 1 -9.34 -2.87 10.02
C ALA A 1 -9.83 -1.98 8.86
N ARG A 2 -9.92 -0.63 8.99
CA ARG A 2 -10.50 0.27 7.97
C ARG A 2 -9.84 0.12 6.60
N LEU A 3 -8.51 0.04 6.52
CA LEU A 3 -7.82 -0.19 5.25
C LEU A 3 -8.11 -1.56 4.66
N HIS A 4 -8.26 -2.62 5.48
CA HIS A 4 -8.68 -3.93 4.99
C HIS A 4 -10.09 -3.89 4.38
N LEU A 5 -11.03 -3.13 4.98
CA LEU A 5 -12.36 -2.93 4.41
C LEU A 5 -12.28 -2.19 3.07
N LEU A 6 -11.45 -1.14 2.97
CA LEU A 6 -11.19 -0.44 1.72
C LEU A 6 -10.64 -1.39 0.65
N PHE A 7 -9.61 -2.18 0.99
CA PHE A 7 -9.00 -3.13 0.07
C PHE A 7 -10.02 -4.18 -0.43
N LYS A 8 -10.82 -4.71 0.50
CA LYS A 8 -11.90 -5.64 0.17
C LYS A 8 -12.97 -4.99 -0.73
N HIS A 9 -13.40 -3.78 -0.39
CA HIS A 9 -14.38 -3.02 -1.17
C HIS A 9 -13.89 -2.76 -2.60
N CYS A 10 -12.61 -2.45 -2.75
CA CYS A 10 -11.95 -2.27 -4.04
C CYS A 10 -11.56 -3.59 -4.72
N SER A 11 -12.00 -4.74 -4.19
CA SER A 11 -11.69 -6.07 -4.75
C SER A 11 -10.19 -6.31 -4.96
N LEU A 12 -9.35 -5.85 -4.01
CA LEU A 12 -7.94 -6.21 -3.99
C LEU A 12 -7.79 -7.71 -3.78
N ARG A 13 -6.86 -8.30 -4.52
CA ARG A 13 -6.52 -9.73 -4.42
C ARG A 13 -5.24 -9.91 -3.61
N ARG A 14 -5.07 -11.09 -3.05
CA ARG A 14 -3.79 -11.50 -2.47
C ARG A 14 -2.71 -11.44 -3.55
N GLY A 15 -1.57 -10.84 -3.22
CA GLY A 15 -0.45 -10.66 -4.14
C GLY A 15 -0.55 -9.40 -5.03
N ASP A 16 -1.65 -8.64 -4.99
CA ASP A 16 -1.67 -7.30 -5.57
C ASP A 16 -0.63 -6.43 -4.86
N LYS A 17 -0.02 -5.51 -5.59
CA LYS A 17 1.05 -4.67 -5.06
C LYS A 17 0.49 -3.30 -4.68
N ILE A 18 0.95 -2.81 -3.53
CA ILE A 18 0.62 -1.48 -3.00
C ILE A 18 1.92 -0.75 -2.73
N SER A 19 2.12 0.36 -3.41
CA SER A 19 3.27 1.24 -3.19
C SER A 19 3.02 2.19 -2.02
N VAL A 20 4.08 2.47 -1.25
CA VAL A 20 4.08 3.49 -0.21
C VAL A 20 5.33 4.36 -0.33
N ILE A 21 5.15 5.68 -0.37
CA ILE A 21 6.23 6.66 -0.47
C ILE A 21 5.94 7.89 0.38
N GLY A 22 6.90 8.31 1.20
CA GLY A 22 6.81 9.48 2.06
C GLY A 22 7.71 9.36 3.28
N LYS A 23 7.70 10.38 4.12
CA LYS A 23 8.41 10.34 5.41
C LYS A 23 7.81 9.27 6.32
N ASN A 24 8.68 8.59 7.04
CA ASN A 24 8.28 7.61 8.05
C ASN A 24 7.42 8.31 9.12
N ASN A 25 6.16 7.91 9.21
CA ASN A 25 5.20 8.36 10.20
C ASN A 25 4.22 7.23 10.55
N ALA A 26 3.31 7.48 11.47
CA ALA A 26 2.34 6.46 11.90
C ALA A 26 1.48 5.94 10.72
N HIS A 27 1.02 6.81 9.83
CA HIS A 27 0.20 6.41 8.68
C HIS A 27 0.99 5.59 7.66
N TRP A 28 2.28 5.88 7.46
CA TRP A 28 3.16 5.05 6.64
C TRP A 28 3.25 3.62 7.20
N CYS A 29 3.48 3.50 8.52
CA CYS A 29 3.51 2.19 9.19
C CYS A 29 2.16 1.47 9.11
N ILE A 30 1.05 2.20 9.28
CA ILE A 30 -0.30 1.63 9.16
C ILE A 30 -0.56 1.12 7.74
N ALA A 31 -0.21 1.89 6.69
CA ALA A 31 -0.35 1.46 5.30
C ALA A 31 0.49 0.21 5.02
N TYR A 32 1.75 0.19 5.47
CA TYR A 32 2.66 -0.95 5.36
C TYR A 32 2.07 -2.20 6.01
N MET A 33 1.70 -2.10 7.31
CA MET A 33 1.17 -3.24 8.07
C MET A 33 -0.18 -3.71 7.52
N ALA A 34 -1.07 -2.79 7.13
CA ALA A 34 -2.34 -3.16 6.52
C ALA A 34 -2.12 -3.94 5.22
N THR A 35 -1.15 -3.54 4.40
CA THR A 35 -0.83 -4.22 3.14
C THR A 35 -0.39 -5.66 3.39
N ILE A 36 0.63 -5.88 4.21
CA ILE A 36 1.17 -7.23 4.44
C ILE A 36 0.18 -8.14 5.18
N THR A 37 -0.57 -7.60 6.15
CA THR A 37 -1.56 -8.38 6.91
C THR A 37 -2.83 -8.70 6.12
N TYR A 38 -3.10 -7.96 5.05
CA TYR A 38 -4.14 -8.29 4.06
C TYR A 38 -3.72 -9.42 3.12
N GLY A 39 -2.41 -9.63 2.95
CA GLY A 39 -1.84 -10.57 2.01
C GLY A 39 -1.53 -9.95 0.64
N ALA A 40 -1.47 -8.63 0.57
CA ALA A 40 -0.92 -7.90 -0.56
C ALA A 40 0.60 -7.72 -0.41
N ILE A 41 1.29 -7.37 -1.48
CA ILE A 41 2.73 -7.14 -1.51
C ILE A 41 3.00 -5.66 -1.34
N ILE A 42 3.79 -5.30 -0.34
CA ILE A 42 4.19 -3.91 -0.12
C ILE A 42 5.38 -3.53 -1.00
N VAL A 43 5.34 -2.33 -1.56
CA VAL A 43 6.41 -1.75 -2.38
C VAL A 43 6.83 -0.41 -1.75
N PRO A 44 7.72 -0.43 -0.75
CA PRO A 44 8.22 0.81 -0.17
C PRO A 44 9.15 1.51 -1.15
N ILE A 45 8.92 2.80 -1.37
CA ILE A 45 9.70 3.66 -2.25
C ILE A 45 10.34 4.74 -1.41
N LEU A 46 11.64 4.96 -1.60
CA LEU A 46 12.36 6.03 -0.90
C LEU A 46 11.86 7.40 -1.37
N GLN A 47 11.66 8.31 -0.43
CA GLN A 47 11.13 9.65 -0.72
C GLN A 47 12.03 10.51 -1.61
N ASP A 48 13.33 10.16 -1.68
CA ASP A 48 14.34 10.90 -2.42
C ASP A 48 14.47 10.44 -3.88
N PHE A 49 13.68 9.46 -4.31
CA PHE A 49 13.61 9.08 -5.72
C PHE A 49 12.98 10.19 -6.56
N THR A 50 13.48 10.35 -7.77
CA THR A 50 12.93 11.32 -8.73
C THR A 50 11.50 10.91 -9.17
N PRO A 51 10.65 11.84 -9.64
CA PRO A 51 9.35 11.50 -10.20
C PRO A 51 9.42 10.40 -11.29
N ASN A 52 10.44 10.41 -12.14
CA ASN A 52 10.63 9.39 -13.17
C ASN A 52 10.92 8.01 -12.57
N ASP A 53 11.72 7.94 -11.49
CA ASP A 53 11.98 6.69 -10.79
C ASP A 53 10.71 6.16 -10.12
N ILE A 54 9.93 7.06 -9.52
CA ILE A 54 8.65 6.71 -8.88
C ILE A 54 7.68 6.14 -9.92
N HIS A 55 7.50 6.82 -11.09
CA HIS A 55 6.68 6.32 -12.19
C HIS A 55 7.14 4.94 -12.64
N HIS A 56 8.47 4.77 -12.83
CA HIS A 56 9.03 3.48 -13.20
C HIS A 56 8.74 2.40 -12.17
N ILE A 57 9.00 2.64 -10.90
CA ILE A 57 8.79 1.65 -9.83
C ILE A 57 7.33 1.26 -9.70
N VAL A 58 6.42 2.23 -9.68
CA VAL A 58 4.97 1.98 -9.55
C VAL A 58 4.47 1.14 -10.72
N ASN A 59 4.87 1.47 -11.96
CA ASN A 59 4.47 0.73 -13.14
C ASN A 59 5.14 -0.65 -13.22
N HIS A 60 6.45 -0.74 -12.99
CA HIS A 60 7.20 -2.00 -13.04
C HIS A 60 6.77 -2.98 -11.96
N SER A 61 6.42 -2.50 -10.77
CA SER A 61 5.86 -3.34 -9.72
C SER A 61 4.41 -3.73 -9.99
N GLU A 62 3.73 -3.12 -10.96
CA GLU A 62 2.30 -3.26 -11.22
C GLU A 62 1.46 -2.89 -9.99
N SER A 63 1.87 -1.84 -9.26
CA SER A 63 1.14 -1.40 -8.08
C SER A 63 -0.25 -0.87 -8.45
N VAL A 64 -1.26 -1.37 -7.77
CA VAL A 64 -2.66 -0.98 -8.00
C VAL A 64 -3.09 0.18 -7.11
N PHE A 65 -2.44 0.37 -5.97
CA PHE A 65 -2.62 1.50 -5.06
C PHE A 65 -1.28 2.14 -4.71
N LEU A 66 -1.35 3.45 -4.44
CA LEU A 66 -0.23 4.24 -3.95
C LEU A 66 -0.66 5.01 -2.70
N PHE A 67 0.07 4.85 -1.60
CA PHE A 67 -0.01 5.73 -0.44
C PHE A 67 1.17 6.70 -0.49
N THR A 68 0.89 8.01 -0.47
CA THR A 68 1.93 9.02 -0.65
C THR A 68 1.63 10.30 0.13
N SER A 69 2.65 11.16 0.33
CA SER A 69 2.38 12.52 0.78
C SER A 69 1.80 13.35 -0.36
N ASP A 70 0.98 14.35 -0.01
CA ASP A 70 0.34 15.23 -0.98
C ASP A 70 1.37 15.93 -1.85
N SER A 71 2.46 16.43 -1.24
CA SER A 71 3.54 17.12 -1.95
C SER A 71 4.29 16.23 -2.96
N ILE A 72 4.39 14.93 -2.71
CA ILE A 72 4.98 14.01 -3.70
C ILE A 72 3.97 13.80 -4.83
N TRP A 73 2.68 13.57 -4.50
CA TRP A 73 1.64 13.37 -5.51
C TRP A 73 1.53 14.54 -6.49
N GLU A 74 1.59 15.77 -6.00
CA GLU A 74 1.53 16.99 -6.82
C GLU A 74 2.67 17.10 -7.85
N ASN A 75 3.76 16.37 -7.67
CA ASN A 75 4.90 16.34 -8.60
C ASN A 75 4.90 15.10 -9.52
N LEU A 76 3.89 14.22 -9.42
CA LEU A 76 3.76 13.06 -10.28
C LEU A 76 2.79 13.35 -11.44
N GLU A 77 3.08 12.75 -12.58
CA GLU A 77 2.24 12.82 -13.77
C GLU A 77 1.28 11.62 -13.77
N GLU A 78 0.00 11.88 -13.50
CA GLU A 78 -1.05 10.88 -13.37
C GLU A 78 -1.15 9.97 -14.59
N GLU A 79 -1.05 10.54 -15.79
CA GLU A 79 -1.13 9.83 -17.07
C GLU A 79 -0.02 8.80 -17.27
N LYS A 80 1.10 8.95 -16.58
CA LYS A 80 2.20 7.98 -16.59
C LYS A 80 1.99 6.79 -15.65
N LEU A 81 0.99 6.84 -14.79
CA LEU A 81 0.70 5.82 -13.76
C LEU A 81 -0.46 4.91 -14.20
N THR A 82 -0.26 4.21 -15.31
CA THR A 82 -1.34 3.51 -16.04
C THR A 82 -1.99 2.35 -15.29
N GLY A 83 -1.30 1.73 -14.31
CA GLY A 83 -1.80 0.61 -13.50
C GLY A 83 -2.55 1.02 -12.23
N LEU A 84 -2.40 2.28 -11.78
CA LEU A 84 -2.99 2.73 -10.53
C LEU A 84 -4.53 2.82 -10.64
N ARG A 85 -5.18 2.30 -9.60
CA ARG A 85 -6.63 2.37 -9.39
C ARG A 85 -7.01 3.44 -8.37
N GLY A 86 -6.09 3.76 -7.45
CA GLY A 86 -6.31 4.79 -6.44
C GLY A 86 -5.01 5.24 -5.77
N VAL A 87 -5.02 6.50 -5.32
CA VAL A 87 -3.93 7.13 -4.56
C VAL A 87 -4.50 7.72 -3.27
N PHE A 88 -3.79 7.52 -2.16
CA PHE A 88 -4.23 7.91 -0.83
C PHE A 88 -3.17 8.76 -0.14
N SER A 89 -3.62 9.83 0.53
CA SER A 89 -2.73 10.66 1.34
C SER A 89 -2.23 9.91 2.58
N LEU A 90 -0.94 10.03 2.89
CA LEU A 90 -0.36 9.59 4.17
C LEU A 90 -0.66 10.56 5.33
N THR A 91 -1.37 11.65 5.08
CA THR A 91 -1.79 12.58 6.13
C THR A 91 -3.03 12.08 6.87
N ASP A 92 -4.02 11.54 6.13
CA ASP A 92 -5.34 11.20 6.68
C ASP A 92 -6.04 10.06 5.95
N PHE A 93 -5.36 9.41 5.01
CA PHE A 93 -5.89 8.36 4.12
C PHE A 93 -7.02 8.82 3.18
N ARG A 94 -7.23 10.14 2.98
CA ARG A 94 -8.17 10.58 1.96
C ARG A 94 -7.72 10.15 0.56
N CYS A 95 -8.69 9.99 -0.33
CA CYS A 95 -8.42 9.70 -1.73
C CYS A 95 -7.93 10.97 -2.45
N LEU A 96 -6.70 10.91 -2.99
CA LEU A 96 -6.11 11.94 -3.84
C LEU A 96 -6.49 11.73 -5.30
N TYR A 97 -6.57 10.47 -5.72
CA TYR A 97 -6.90 10.06 -7.08
C TYR A 97 -7.65 8.73 -7.08
N GLN A 98 -8.58 8.56 -7.99
CA GLN A 98 -9.17 7.28 -8.35
C GLN A 98 -9.47 7.23 -9.84
N ARG A 99 -9.16 6.10 -10.46
CA ARG A 99 -9.29 5.95 -11.91
C ARG A 99 -10.73 5.92 -12.39
N ASP A 100 -11.56 5.11 -11.75
CA ASP A 100 -12.90 4.81 -12.24
C ASP A 100 -13.97 5.23 -11.24
N GLY A 101 -14.86 6.11 -11.67
CA GLY A 101 -16.03 6.53 -10.91
C GLY A 101 -15.68 7.14 -9.54
N GLU A 102 -16.59 7.00 -8.57
CA GLU A 102 -16.44 7.56 -7.21
C GLU A 102 -16.42 6.47 -6.13
N THR A 103 -16.12 5.23 -6.49
CA THR A 103 -16.24 4.06 -5.60
C THR A 103 -15.41 4.20 -4.34
N ILE A 104 -14.13 4.60 -4.47
CA ILE A 104 -13.22 4.79 -3.34
C ILE A 104 -13.70 5.93 -2.45
N GLN A 105 -14.02 7.08 -3.03
CA GLN A 105 -14.47 8.26 -2.26
C GLN A 105 -15.80 7.99 -1.55
N LYS A 106 -16.75 7.33 -2.21
CA LYS A 106 -18.02 6.92 -1.60
C LYS A 106 -17.81 5.99 -0.42
N PHE A 107 -16.90 5.01 -0.56
CA PHE A 107 -16.57 4.12 0.54
C PHE A 107 -15.93 4.90 1.71
N LEU A 108 -14.94 5.75 1.44
CA LEU A 108 -14.25 6.51 2.49
C LEU A 108 -15.22 7.40 3.29
N LYS A 109 -16.18 8.04 2.63
CA LYS A 109 -17.24 8.84 3.28
C LYS A 109 -18.14 8.00 4.19
N ASN A 110 -18.29 6.70 3.91
CA ASN A 110 -19.17 5.79 4.64
C ASN A 110 -18.42 4.81 5.55
N THR A 111 -17.09 4.91 5.65
CA THR A 111 -16.26 3.93 6.39
C THR A 111 -16.70 3.75 7.84
N ASP A 112 -17.08 4.83 8.54
CA ASP A 112 -17.54 4.74 9.92
C ASP A 112 -18.87 3.99 10.04
N LYS A 113 -19.77 4.18 9.10
CA LYS A 113 -21.04 3.45 9.03
C LYS A 113 -20.80 1.96 8.77
N GLU A 114 -19.90 1.63 7.84
CA GLU A 114 -19.50 0.25 7.55
C GLU A 114 -18.83 -0.41 8.76
N MET A 115 -17.92 0.29 9.43
CA MET A 115 -17.31 -0.18 10.67
C MET A 115 -18.33 -0.43 11.76
N HIS A 116 -19.28 0.49 11.96
CA HIS A 116 -20.31 0.32 12.98
C HIS A 116 -21.27 -0.83 12.65
N ALA A 117 -21.61 -1.04 11.38
CA ALA A 117 -22.45 -2.16 10.95
C ALA A 117 -21.77 -3.53 11.20
N LEU A 118 -20.46 -3.62 10.94
CA LEU A 118 -19.69 -4.85 11.16
C LEU A 118 -19.32 -5.07 12.62
N TYR A 119 -19.09 -4.01 13.37
CA TYR A 119 -18.64 -4.04 14.77
C TYR A 119 -19.53 -3.14 15.64
N PRO A 120 -20.80 -3.49 15.86
CA PRO A 120 -21.77 -2.64 16.58
C PRO A 120 -21.41 -2.40 18.04
N LYS A 121 -20.58 -3.27 18.64
CA LYS A 121 -20.03 -3.13 20.00
C LYS A 121 -18.65 -2.49 20.05
N GLY A 122 -18.17 -1.94 18.90
CA GLY A 122 -16.82 -1.46 18.72
C GLY A 122 -15.86 -2.56 18.24
N PHE A 123 -14.75 -2.13 17.63
CA PHE A 123 -13.70 -3.04 17.17
C PHE A 123 -12.76 -3.36 18.32
N THR A 124 -12.57 -4.65 18.60
CA THR A 124 -11.76 -5.16 19.70
C THR A 124 -10.55 -5.97 19.21
N ARG A 125 -9.71 -6.43 20.12
CA ARG A 125 -8.56 -7.27 19.78
C ARG A 125 -8.99 -8.62 19.20
N GLU A 126 -10.13 -9.15 19.63
CA GLU A 126 -10.70 -10.42 19.16
C GLU A 126 -11.17 -10.35 17.71
N ASP A 127 -11.47 -9.15 17.22
CA ASP A 127 -11.89 -8.90 15.84
C ASP A 127 -10.71 -8.83 14.86
N VAL A 128 -9.47 -8.83 15.38
CA VAL A 128 -8.28 -8.74 14.55
C VAL A 128 -8.05 -10.06 13.80
N GLN A 129 -8.17 -10.02 12.49
CA GLN A 129 -7.92 -11.17 11.63
C GLN A 129 -6.78 -10.84 10.67
N TYR A 130 -5.77 -11.72 10.66
CA TYR A 130 -4.67 -11.65 9.72
C TYR A 130 -4.83 -12.73 8.65
N THR A 131 -4.47 -12.38 7.42
CA THR A 131 -4.36 -13.40 6.37
C THR A 131 -3.20 -14.33 6.70
N THR A 132 -3.49 -15.61 6.84
CA THR A 132 -2.45 -16.64 6.96
C THR A 132 -1.80 -16.83 5.58
N LEU A 133 -0.52 -16.51 5.50
CA LEU A 133 0.32 -16.75 4.33
C LEU A 133 1.46 -17.69 4.72
N SER A 134 1.88 -18.52 3.77
CA SER A 134 3.12 -19.27 3.93
C SER A 134 4.31 -18.31 3.87
N ASN A 135 5.31 -18.51 4.74
CA ASN A 135 6.47 -17.62 4.87
C ASN A 135 7.39 -17.62 3.63
N ASP A 136 7.20 -18.54 2.68
CA ASP A 136 7.89 -18.56 1.38
C ASP A 136 7.28 -17.59 0.35
N LYS A 137 6.12 -17.02 0.64
CA LYS A 137 5.49 -16.03 -0.25
C LYS A 137 6.19 -14.69 -0.19
N VAL A 138 6.28 -14.05 -1.36
CA VAL A 138 6.77 -12.67 -1.46
C VAL A 138 5.81 -11.75 -0.73
N MET A 139 6.34 -10.94 0.18
CA MET A 139 5.59 -9.95 0.97
C MET A 139 6.03 -8.53 0.67
N LEU A 140 7.23 -8.35 0.14
CA LEU A 140 7.81 -7.03 -0.10
C LEU A 140 8.63 -7.03 -1.38
N LEU A 141 8.50 -5.96 -2.17
CA LEU A 141 9.38 -5.63 -3.28
C LEU A 141 10.18 -4.39 -2.92
N ASN A 142 11.48 -4.55 -2.70
CA ASN A 142 12.39 -3.44 -2.41
C ASN A 142 13.15 -3.01 -3.65
N TYR A 143 13.05 -1.75 -4.02
CA TYR A 143 13.76 -1.20 -5.17
C TYR A 143 15.05 -0.52 -4.72
N THR A 144 16.14 -0.85 -5.38
CA THR A 144 17.45 -0.24 -5.16
C THR A 144 17.85 0.57 -6.37
N SER A 145 18.59 1.66 -6.17
CA SER A 145 19.21 2.43 -7.25
C SER A 145 20.21 1.53 -7.96
N GLY A 146 19.87 1.09 -9.18
CA GLY A 146 20.76 0.25 -9.99
C GLY A 146 21.94 1.07 -10.51
N THR A 147 23.14 0.52 -10.46
CA THR A 147 24.34 1.09 -11.10
C THR A 147 24.24 1.16 -12.64
N THR A 148 23.23 0.54 -13.22
CA THR A 148 22.98 0.41 -14.67
C THR A 148 21.82 1.23 -15.21
N GLY A 149 21.31 2.23 -14.44
CA GLY A 149 20.34 3.22 -14.91
C GLY A 149 18.90 3.01 -14.44
N PHE A 150 18.39 1.78 -14.25
CA PHE A 150 17.03 1.53 -13.76
C PHE A 150 17.03 0.83 -12.41
N SER A 151 16.11 1.25 -11.53
CA SER A 151 15.90 0.61 -10.23
C SER A 151 15.50 -0.86 -10.40
N LYS A 152 16.16 -1.75 -9.66
CA LYS A 152 15.87 -3.20 -9.65
C LYS A 152 15.04 -3.56 -8.45
N GLY A 153 13.97 -4.33 -8.66
CA GLY A 153 13.13 -4.85 -7.59
C GLY A 153 13.69 -6.15 -6.99
N VAL A 154 13.95 -6.15 -5.69
CA VAL A 154 14.34 -7.33 -4.92
C VAL A 154 13.11 -7.88 -4.22
N MET A 155 12.80 -9.15 -4.47
CA MET A 155 11.68 -9.85 -3.84
C MET A 155 12.09 -10.38 -2.47
N LEU A 156 11.38 -9.98 -1.42
CA LEU A 156 11.58 -10.47 -0.06
C LEU A 156 10.36 -11.27 0.40
N THR A 157 10.63 -12.49 0.90
CA THR A 157 9.62 -13.39 1.44
C THR A 157 9.37 -13.14 2.92
N GLY A 158 8.32 -13.75 3.48
CA GLY A 158 8.09 -13.76 4.92
C GLY A 158 9.27 -14.31 5.71
N ASN A 159 9.97 -15.34 5.20
CA ASN A 159 11.18 -15.87 5.82
C ASN A 159 12.32 -14.85 5.89
N ASN A 160 12.52 -14.05 4.83
CA ASN A 160 13.52 -12.99 4.84
C ASN A 160 13.21 -11.91 5.88
N LEU A 161 11.93 -11.51 5.99
CA LEU A 161 11.50 -10.53 6.98
C LEU A 161 11.63 -11.07 8.41
N ALA A 162 11.18 -12.30 8.65
CA ALA A 162 11.28 -12.94 9.97
C ALA A 162 12.74 -13.15 10.40
N GLY A 163 13.63 -13.50 9.47
CA GLY A 163 15.06 -13.64 9.73
C GLY A 163 15.67 -12.37 10.31
N ASN A 164 15.36 -11.21 9.74
CA ASN A 164 15.84 -9.93 10.26
C ASN A 164 15.36 -9.63 11.70
N VAL A 165 14.13 -10.03 12.04
CA VAL A 165 13.59 -9.84 13.41
C VAL A 165 14.24 -10.80 14.41
N THR A 166 14.66 -11.98 13.96
CA THR A 166 15.24 -13.00 14.84
C THR A 166 16.71 -12.72 15.15
N PHE A 167 17.45 -12.08 14.25
CA PHE A 167 18.88 -11.80 14.36
C PHE A 167 19.23 -10.35 14.67
N GLY A 168 18.27 -9.44 14.76
CA GLY A 168 18.42 -8.03 15.18
C GLY A 168 18.08 -7.86 16.64
#